data_7551693bf095b860b1f3c4d117b29129
#
_entry.id   7551693bf095b860b1f3c4d117b29129
#
_cell.length_a   1.000
_cell.length_b   1.000
_cell.length_c   1.000
_cell.angle_alpha   90.00
_cell.angle_beta   90.00
_cell.angle_gamma   90.00
#
_symmetry.space_group_name_H-M   'P 1'
#
loop_
_entity.id
_entity.type
_entity.pdbx_description
1 polymer ?
#
loop_
_entity_poly.entity_id
_entity_poly.type
_entity_poly.pdbx_seq_one_letter_code
_entity_poly.pdbx_strand_id
1 'polypeptide(L)'
;MPGMRQALARLLPWRAQAIADLHVKASKAHRLVAFESLGQPQWTPRDYAAFAREGFMQNAIVYRCVRMVAEAAASIPLLLYEGAAEVESHPFLDLIAHPNLDHTSSDFFESWYGYLLVSGNAYAEAVGVDGTLRELHVLRPDRMKVIPGADG
;
A
#
# COMPACT_ATOMS: atom_id res chain seq x y z
N MET A 1 9.48 19.62 61.82
CA MET A 1 8.22 20.25 61.38
C MET A 1 7.83 19.67 60.01
N PRO A 2 6.99 18.61 59.96
CA PRO A 2 6.47 18.09 58.70
C PRO A 2 5.01 18.48 58.59
N GLY A 3 4.71 19.65 58.08
CA GLY A 3 3.33 20.13 58.06
C GLY A 3 2.95 20.88 56.79
N MET A 4 3.86 21.50 56.13
CA MET A 4 3.50 22.46 55.08
C MET A 4 3.44 21.85 53.64
N ARG A 5 4.13 20.73 53.41
CA ARG A 5 4.06 20.04 52.10
C ARG A 5 2.82 19.16 51.93
N GLN A 6 2.22 18.68 53.04
CA GLN A 6 1.00 17.88 52.98
C GLN A 6 -0.27 18.72 52.91
N ALA A 7 -0.22 19.98 53.36
CA ALA A 7 -1.36 20.88 53.25
C ALA A 7 -1.59 21.42 51.81
N LEU A 8 -0.52 21.57 51.05
CA LEU A 8 -0.62 22.02 49.65
C LEU A 8 -1.09 20.91 48.68
N ALA A 9 -0.92 19.64 49.04
CA ALA A 9 -1.45 18.53 48.24
C ALA A 9 -2.98 18.37 48.32
N ARG A 10 -3.64 18.95 49.34
CA ARG A 10 -5.11 18.92 49.48
C ARG A 10 -5.85 20.02 48.80
N LEU A 11 -5.14 21.06 48.32
CA LEU A 11 -5.77 22.25 47.70
C LEU A 11 -5.87 22.20 46.18
N LEU A 12 -5.31 21.24 45.52
CA LEU A 12 -5.32 21.16 44.04
C LEU A 12 -5.60 19.74 43.49
N PRO A 13 -6.64 19.00 43.97
CA PRO A 13 -6.95 17.68 43.36
C PRO A 13 -7.42 17.81 41.91
N TRP A 14 -8.00 18.98 41.56
CA TRP A 14 -8.52 19.22 40.22
C TRP A 14 -7.42 19.40 39.15
N ARG A 15 -6.24 19.90 39.52
CA ARG A 15 -5.12 20.00 38.55
C ARG A 15 -4.50 18.67 38.21
N ALA A 16 -4.41 17.76 39.17
CA ALA A 16 -3.90 16.40 38.94
C ALA A 16 -4.90 15.59 38.09
N GLN A 17 -6.18 15.75 38.32
CA GLN A 17 -7.23 15.12 37.51
C GLN A 17 -7.33 15.74 36.12
N ALA A 18 -7.19 17.06 35.98
CA ALA A 18 -7.17 17.72 34.67
C ALA A 18 -5.96 17.31 33.81
N ILE A 19 -4.81 17.01 34.41
CA ILE A 19 -3.64 16.49 33.70
C ILE A 19 -3.84 15.02 33.34
N ALA A 20 -4.46 14.21 34.22
CA ALA A 20 -4.82 12.82 33.91
C ALA A 20 -5.89 12.73 32.83
N ASP A 21 -6.89 13.63 32.84
CA ASP A 21 -7.92 13.71 31.80
C ASP A 21 -7.38 14.22 30.45
N LEU A 22 -6.32 15.03 30.45
CA LEU A 22 -5.62 15.43 29.22
C LEU A 22 -4.93 14.26 28.54
N HIS A 23 -4.46 13.24 29.30
CA HIS A 23 -3.91 12.03 28.73
C HIS A 23 -4.99 11.04 28.24
N VAL A 24 -6.21 11.12 28.74
CA VAL A 24 -7.32 10.24 28.32
C VAL A 24 -8.05 10.78 27.09
N LYS A 25 -7.88 12.07 26.77
CA LYS A 25 -8.39 12.68 25.53
C LYS A 25 -7.51 12.51 24.30
N ALA A 26 -6.50 11.66 24.33
CA ALA A 26 -5.87 11.16 23.13
C ALA A 26 -6.93 10.36 22.37
N SER A 27 -7.50 10.97 21.34
CA SER A 27 -8.56 10.40 20.51
C SER A 27 -8.17 8.99 20.08
N LYS A 28 -9.12 8.06 20.11
CA LYS A 28 -9.01 6.75 19.42
C LYS A 28 -8.92 6.89 17.89
N ALA A 29 -8.86 8.12 17.39
CA ALA A 29 -8.63 8.46 16.01
C ALA A 29 -7.14 8.37 15.73
N HIS A 30 -6.75 7.21 15.22
CA HIS A 30 -5.52 6.93 14.46
C HIS A 30 -4.24 7.56 15.03
N ARG A 31 -3.42 6.71 15.62
CA ARG A 31 -2.04 7.02 15.98
C ARG A 31 -1.38 7.72 14.80
N LEU A 32 -1.16 9.01 14.91
CA LEU A 32 -0.15 9.70 14.12
C LEU A 32 1.20 9.14 14.63
N VAL A 33 1.70 8.12 13.96
CA VAL A 33 2.93 7.37 14.30
C VAL A 33 4.15 8.30 14.41
N ALA A 34 4.08 9.51 13.84
CA ALA A 34 5.16 10.48 13.84
C ALA A 34 5.43 11.17 15.19
N PHE A 35 4.54 11.09 16.18
CA PHE A 35 4.65 11.86 17.43
C PHE A 35 4.80 11.01 18.70
N GLU A 36 4.78 9.69 18.61
CA GLU A 36 4.72 8.84 19.81
C GLU A 36 6.09 8.49 20.42
N SER A 37 7.17 8.73 19.69
CA SER A 37 8.52 8.54 20.22
C SER A 37 9.45 9.67 19.77
N LEU A 38 9.49 10.73 20.57
CA LEU A 38 10.49 11.79 20.41
C LEU A 38 11.89 11.15 20.44
N GLY A 39 12.55 11.09 19.27
CA GLY A 39 13.94 10.65 19.15
C GLY A 39 14.16 9.18 18.77
N GLN A 40 13.09 8.38 18.58
CA GLN A 40 13.21 6.99 18.10
C GLN A 40 12.36 6.81 16.85
N PRO A 41 12.93 6.46 15.67
CA PRO A 41 12.15 6.17 14.48
C PRO A 41 11.36 4.88 14.68
N GLN A 42 10.05 4.94 14.52
CA GLN A 42 9.21 3.75 14.42
C GLN A 42 9.02 3.39 12.94
N TRP A 43 9.46 2.20 12.59
CA TRP A 43 9.32 1.67 11.25
C TRP A 43 8.09 0.76 11.17
N THR A 44 7.30 0.93 10.10
CA THR A 44 6.24 -0.02 9.77
C THR A 44 6.83 -1.42 9.58
N PRO A 45 6.20 -2.48 10.08
CA PRO A 45 6.64 -3.84 9.80
C PRO A 45 6.82 -4.08 8.31
N ARG A 46 7.87 -4.82 7.92
CA ARG A 46 8.18 -5.09 6.52
C ARG A 46 7.29 -6.21 5.96
N ASP A 47 6.00 -5.98 5.97
CA ASP A 47 5.05 -6.86 5.32
C ASP A 47 4.04 -6.04 4.48
N TYR A 48 3.53 -6.64 3.42
CA TYR A 48 2.62 -5.95 2.50
C TYR A 48 1.34 -5.47 3.20
N ALA A 49 0.78 -6.27 4.11
CA ALA A 49 -0.49 -5.92 4.78
C ALA A 49 -0.33 -4.66 5.65
N ALA A 50 0.82 -4.50 6.32
CA ALA A 50 1.13 -3.30 7.08
C ALA A 50 1.35 -2.10 6.14
N PHE A 51 2.13 -2.24 5.07
CA PHE A 51 2.34 -1.16 4.08
C PHE A 51 1.04 -0.72 3.41
N ALA A 52 0.19 -1.67 3.03
CA ALA A 52 -1.11 -1.36 2.42
C ALA A 52 -2.03 -0.65 3.39
N ARG A 53 -2.13 -1.10 4.64
CA ARG A 53 -3.04 -0.54 5.64
C ARG A 53 -2.54 0.79 6.18
N GLU A 54 -1.33 0.82 6.72
CA GLU A 54 -0.80 1.97 7.44
C GLU A 54 -0.21 3.03 6.51
N GLY A 55 0.46 2.60 5.45
CA GLY A 55 1.02 3.49 4.44
C GLY A 55 -0.03 3.94 3.42
N PHE A 56 -0.51 3.02 2.58
CA PHE A 56 -1.33 3.38 1.42
C PHE A 56 -2.77 3.77 1.80
N MET A 57 -3.46 3.02 2.67
CA MET A 57 -4.87 3.28 2.97
C MET A 57 -5.10 4.38 3.99
N GLN A 58 -4.16 4.61 4.90
CA GLN A 58 -4.33 5.58 6.00
C GLN A 58 -3.58 6.90 5.78
N ASN A 59 -2.69 6.95 4.80
CA ASN A 59 -1.91 8.15 4.50
C ASN A 59 -2.28 8.71 3.12
N ALA A 60 -3.03 9.81 3.10
CA ALA A 60 -3.51 10.43 1.87
C ALA A 60 -2.37 10.90 0.94
N ILE A 61 -1.22 11.28 1.51
CA ILE A 61 -0.06 11.72 0.72
C ILE A 61 0.57 10.52 0.02
N VAL A 62 0.81 9.43 0.76
CA VAL A 62 1.35 8.18 0.17
C VAL A 62 0.40 7.63 -0.88
N TYR A 63 -0.90 7.56 -0.57
CA TYR A 63 -1.93 7.16 -1.53
C TYR A 63 -1.84 7.97 -2.83
N ARG A 64 -1.79 9.30 -2.72
CA ARG A 64 -1.72 10.18 -3.90
C ARG A 64 -0.43 9.99 -4.70
N CYS A 65 0.72 9.84 -4.02
CA CYS A 65 2.00 9.60 -4.68
C CYS A 65 2.00 8.27 -5.45
N VAL A 66 1.55 7.19 -4.82
CA VAL A 66 1.49 5.86 -5.45
C VAL A 66 0.55 5.89 -6.67
N ARG A 67 -0.65 6.45 -6.51
CA ARG A 67 -1.61 6.56 -7.62
C ARG A 67 -1.06 7.38 -8.77
N MET A 68 -0.49 8.53 -8.50
CA MET A 68 0.07 9.40 -9.54
C MET A 68 1.17 8.70 -10.36
N VAL A 69 2.04 7.93 -9.70
CA VAL A 69 3.10 7.16 -10.39
C VAL A 69 2.49 6.00 -11.18
N ALA A 70 1.54 5.27 -10.59
CA ALA A 70 0.88 4.14 -11.25
C ALA A 70 0.06 4.59 -12.48
N GLU A 71 -0.72 5.65 -12.35
CA GLU A 71 -1.50 6.27 -13.45
C GLU A 71 -0.57 6.74 -14.59
N ALA A 72 0.53 7.42 -14.24
CA ALA A 72 1.51 7.87 -15.22
C ALA A 72 2.17 6.70 -15.96
N ALA A 73 2.57 5.65 -15.23
CA ALA A 73 3.16 4.45 -15.83
C ALA A 73 2.17 3.69 -16.71
N ALA A 74 0.91 3.56 -16.27
CA ALA A 74 -0.16 2.88 -17.03
C ALA A 74 -0.56 3.64 -18.32
N SER A 75 -0.27 4.94 -18.39
CA SER A 75 -0.55 5.75 -19.60
C SER A 75 0.48 5.58 -20.72
N ILE A 76 1.61 4.90 -20.43
CA ILE A 76 2.67 4.69 -21.43
C ILE A 76 2.22 3.57 -22.40
N PRO A 77 2.17 3.83 -23.72
CA PRO A 77 1.82 2.80 -24.68
C PRO A 77 2.89 1.71 -24.73
N LEU A 78 2.46 0.46 -24.77
CA LEU A 78 3.34 -0.68 -24.96
C LEU A 78 3.51 -0.94 -26.44
N LEU A 79 4.75 -1.02 -26.90
CA LEU A 79 5.11 -1.30 -28.27
C LEU A 79 5.71 -2.70 -28.35
N LEU A 80 5.34 -3.45 -29.37
CA LEU A 80 5.88 -4.78 -29.64
C LEU A 80 6.89 -4.71 -30.78
N TYR A 81 8.05 -5.30 -30.59
CA TYR A 81 9.08 -5.35 -31.61
C TYR A 81 9.49 -6.80 -31.91
N GLU A 82 9.67 -7.11 -33.18
CA GLU A 82 10.33 -8.33 -33.63
C GLU A 82 11.68 -7.94 -34.29
N GLY A 83 12.76 -8.15 -33.54
CA GLY A 83 14.06 -7.61 -33.90
C GLY A 83 14.07 -6.08 -33.89
N ALA A 84 14.22 -5.44 -35.07
CA ALA A 84 14.20 -3.99 -35.23
C ALA A 84 12.89 -3.46 -35.82
N ALA A 85 11.97 -4.33 -36.18
CA ALA A 85 10.67 -3.97 -36.78
C ALA A 85 9.58 -3.89 -35.71
N GLU A 86 8.80 -2.81 -35.75
CA GLU A 86 7.61 -2.68 -34.91
C GLU A 86 6.47 -3.53 -35.47
N VAL A 87 5.83 -4.27 -34.59
CA VAL A 87 4.67 -5.12 -34.91
C VAL A 87 3.40 -4.42 -34.43
N GLU A 88 2.66 -3.87 -35.37
CA GLU A 88 1.45 -3.08 -35.08
C GLU A 88 0.21 -3.94 -34.77
N SER A 89 0.19 -5.20 -35.23
CA SER A 89 -0.94 -6.13 -35.05
C SER A 89 -0.46 -7.49 -34.58
N HIS A 90 -0.84 -7.86 -33.35
CA HIS A 90 -0.51 -9.14 -32.78
C HIS A 90 -1.53 -9.49 -31.68
N PRO A 91 -1.95 -10.78 -31.52
CA PRO A 91 -2.89 -11.20 -30.49
C PRO A 91 -2.48 -10.79 -29.07
N PHE A 92 -1.20 -10.67 -28.80
CA PHE A 92 -0.68 -10.19 -27.53
C PHE A 92 -0.99 -8.71 -27.27
N LEU A 93 -0.95 -7.86 -28.29
CA LEU A 93 -1.33 -6.45 -28.16
C LEU A 93 -2.83 -6.31 -27.91
N ASP A 94 -3.66 -7.12 -28.56
CA ASP A 94 -5.10 -7.16 -28.32
C ASP A 94 -5.41 -7.61 -26.89
N LEU A 95 -4.69 -8.61 -26.39
CA LEU A 95 -4.82 -9.09 -25.00
C LEU A 95 -4.40 -8.02 -23.99
N ILE A 96 -3.34 -7.26 -24.25
CA ILE A 96 -2.92 -6.17 -23.37
C ILE A 96 -3.90 -4.99 -23.44
N ALA A 97 -4.45 -4.71 -24.59
CA ALA A 97 -5.46 -3.66 -24.74
C ALA A 97 -6.76 -4.00 -24.00
N HIS A 98 -7.13 -5.27 -23.98
CA HIS A 98 -8.33 -5.81 -23.32
C HIS A 98 -7.97 -7.03 -22.49
N PRO A 99 -7.33 -6.85 -21.30
CA PRO A 99 -6.77 -7.96 -20.53
C PRO A 99 -7.84 -8.90 -19.98
N ASN A 100 -9.03 -8.42 -19.70
CA ASN A 100 -10.20 -9.21 -19.29
C ASN A 100 -11.49 -8.41 -19.51
N LEU A 101 -12.62 -9.00 -19.13
CA LEU A 101 -13.95 -8.39 -19.32
C LEU A 101 -14.20 -7.18 -18.42
N ASP A 102 -13.50 -7.10 -17.28
CA ASP A 102 -13.76 -6.11 -16.23
C ASP A 102 -12.80 -4.92 -16.27
N HIS A 103 -11.64 -5.06 -16.95
CA HIS A 103 -10.57 -4.08 -16.91
C HIS A 103 -10.11 -3.68 -18.31
N THR A 104 -9.89 -2.39 -18.48
CA THR A 104 -9.12 -1.86 -19.61
C THR A 104 -7.62 -2.05 -19.36
N SER A 105 -6.80 -1.82 -20.40
CA SER A 105 -5.34 -1.78 -20.26
C SER A 105 -4.88 -0.86 -19.12
N SER A 106 -5.43 0.35 -19.08
CA SER A 106 -5.09 1.33 -18.02
C SER A 106 -5.42 0.82 -16.63
N ASP A 107 -6.61 0.25 -16.42
CA ASP A 107 -7.06 -0.25 -15.11
C ASP A 107 -6.17 -1.40 -14.63
N PHE A 108 -5.83 -2.30 -15.57
CA PHE A 108 -4.95 -3.44 -15.30
C PHE A 108 -3.55 -2.97 -14.88
N PHE A 109 -2.92 -2.11 -15.67
CA PHE A 109 -1.56 -1.65 -15.39
C PHE A 109 -1.49 -0.70 -14.19
N GLU A 110 -2.51 0.17 -13.96
CA GLU A 110 -2.58 0.99 -12.76
C GLU A 110 -2.59 0.12 -11.50
N SER A 111 -3.42 -0.92 -11.48
CA SER A 111 -3.49 -1.86 -10.38
C SER A 111 -2.17 -2.62 -10.20
N TRP A 112 -1.59 -3.10 -11.29
CA TRP A 112 -0.34 -3.84 -11.30
C TRP A 112 0.85 -3.00 -10.79
N TYR A 113 1.00 -1.77 -11.30
CA TYR A 113 2.02 -0.83 -10.82
C TYR A 113 1.76 -0.39 -9.38
N GLY A 114 0.50 -0.19 -9.00
CA GLY A 114 0.13 0.11 -7.61
C GLY A 114 0.60 -0.97 -6.64
N TYR A 115 0.38 -2.25 -6.96
CA TYR A 115 0.89 -3.36 -6.16
C TYR A 115 2.42 -3.42 -6.15
N LEU A 116 3.06 -3.21 -7.29
CA LEU A 116 4.51 -3.18 -7.39
C LEU A 116 5.13 -2.10 -6.48
N LEU A 117 4.55 -0.90 -6.47
CA LEU A 117 5.02 0.22 -5.65
C LEU A 117 4.82 -0.01 -4.15
N VAL A 118 3.72 -0.65 -3.75
CA VAL A 118 3.40 -0.85 -2.32
C VAL A 118 4.07 -2.10 -1.75
N SER A 119 4.12 -3.21 -2.52
CA SER A 119 4.62 -4.50 -2.03
C SER A 119 6.02 -4.87 -2.53
N GLY A 120 6.52 -4.17 -3.55
CA GLY A 120 7.73 -4.55 -4.27
C GLY A 120 7.54 -5.71 -5.25
N ASN A 121 6.36 -6.32 -5.28
CA ASN A 121 6.00 -7.41 -6.20
C ASN A 121 4.60 -7.18 -6.75
N ALA A 122 4.39 -7.53 -8.01
CA ALA A 122 3.09 -7.57 -8.64
C ALA A 122 2.94 -8.92 -9.37
N TYR A 123 1.75 -9.48 -9.32
CA TYR A 123 1.45 -10.79 -9.89
C TYR A 123 0.30 -10.66 -10.88
N ALA A 124 0.41 -11.38 -12.00
CA ALA A 124 -0.66 -11.52 -12.95
C ALA A 124 -0.91 -13.01 -13.21
N GLU A 125 -2.18 -13.39 -13.21
CA GLU A 125 -2.62 -14.71 -13.61
C GLU A 125 -2.97 -14.68 -15.09
N ALA A 126 -2.45 -15.64 -15.81
CA ALA A 126 -2.73 -15.85 -17.22
C ALA A 126 -3.75 -16.99 -17.37
N VAL A 127 -4.92 -16.68 -17.87
CA VAL A 127 -6.00 -17.64 -18.09
C VAL A 127 -6.13 -17.93 -19.57
N GLY A 128 -6.19 -19.22 -19.92
CA GLY A 128 -6.28 -19.64 -21.30
C GLY A 128 -7.02 -20.95 -21.47
N VAL A 129 -7.39 -21.24 -22.72
CA VAL A 129 -8.04 -22.50 -23.14
C VAL A 129 -7.22 -23.09 -24.27
N ASP A 130 -6.95 -24.38 -24.20
CA ASP A 130 -6.20 -25.15 -25.22
C ASP A 130 -4.84 -24.53 -25.59
N GLY A 131 -4.12 -24.02 -24.56
CA GLY A 131 -2.81 -23.39 -24.74
C GLY A 131 -2.85 -21.97 -25.33
N THR A 132 -4.04 -21.44 -25.61
CA THR A 132 -4.22 -20.06 -26.08
C THR A 132 -4.55 -19.17 -24.91
N LEU A 133 -3.70 -18.17 -24.64
CA LEU A 133 -3.96 -17.16 -23.61
C LEU A 133 -5.15 -16.28 -24.02
N ARG A 134 -6.10 -16.12 -23.09
CA ARG A 134 -7.33 -15.38 -23.32
C ARG A 134 -7.49 -14.17 -22.40
N GLU A 135 -7.07 -14.29 -21.15
CA GLU A 135 -7.28 -13.26 -20.15
C GLU A 135 -6.06 -13.10 -19.26
N LEU A 136 -5.87 -11.89 -18.73
CA LEU A 136 -4.91 -11.55 -17.70
C LEU A 136 -5.63 -10.92 -16.51
N HIS A 137 -5.37 -11.41 -15.30
CA HIS A 137 -5.93 -10.90 -14.07
C HIS A 137 -4.83 -10.48 -13.11
N VAL A 138 -4.95 -9.27 -12.55
CA VAL A 138 -4.00 -8.79 -11.53
C VAL A 138 -4.34 -9.44 -10.19
N LEU A 139 -3.35 -10.07 -9.57
CA LEU A 139 -3.50 -10.76 -8.28
C LEU A 139 -3.01 -9.88 -7.13
N ARG A 140 -3.73 -9.91 -6.03
CA ARG A 140 -3.36 -9.18 -4.81
C ARG A 140 -2.18 -9.84 -4.12
N PRO A 141 -1.09 -9.09 -3.85
CA PRO A 141 0.11 -9.65 -3.21
C PRO A 141 -0.12 -10.24 -1.81
N ASP A 142 -1.10 -9.72 -1.05
CA ASP A 142 -1.43 -10.23 0.29
C ASP A 142 -2.07 -11.64 0.28
N ARG A 143 -2.50 -12.11 -0.89
CA ARG A 143 -3.06 -13.44 -1.08
C ARG A 143 -2.11 -14.41 -1.78
N MET A 144 -0.90 -13.92 -2.10
CA MET A 144 0.10 -14.70 -2.83
C MET A 144 1.21 -15.15 -1.90
N LYS A 145 1.60 -16.41 -2.04
CA LYS A 145 2.78 -16.96 -1.38
C LYS A 145 3.66 -17.62 -2.43
N VAL A 146 4.83 -17.05 -2.61
CA VAL A 146 5.85 -17.67 -3.48
C VAL A 146 6.47 -18.84 -2.73
N ILE A 147 6.40 -20.03 -3.33
CA ILE A 147 7.06 -21.23 -2.83
C ILE A 147 8.20 -21.52 -3.80
N PRO A 148 9.46 -21.41 -3.36
CA PRO A 148 10.60 -21.76 -4.22
C PRO A 148 10.56 -23.24 -4.57
N GLY A 149 10.95 -23.58 -5.80
CA GLY A 149 11.11 -24.95 -6.22
C GLY A 149 12.26 -25.66 -5.47
N ALA A 150 12.40 -26.97 -5.69
CA ALA A 150 13.44 -27.78 -5.08
C ALA A 150 14.86 -27.38 -5.56
N ASP A 151 14.94 -26.71 -6.68
CA ASP A 151 16.20 -26.33 -7.35
C ASP A 151 16.59 -24.84 -7.11
N GLY A 152 15.93 -24.15 -6.18
CA GLY A 152 16.22 -22.77 -5.76
C GLY A 152 15.23 -21.75 -6.23
#